data_2a06f708dbe6e239b9b9c745c768318c
#
_entry.id   2a06f708dbe6e239b9b9c745c768318c
#
_cell.length_a   1.000
_cell.length_b   1.000
_cell.length_c   1.000
_cell.angle_alpha   90.00
_cell.angle_beta   90.00
_cell.angle_gamma   90.00
#
_symmetry.space_group_name_H-M   'P 1'
#
loop_
_entity.id
_entity.type
_entity.pdbx_description
1 polymer ?
#
loop_
_entity_poly.entity_id
_entity_poly.type
_entity_poly.pdbx_seq_one_letter_code
_entity_poly.pdbx_strand_id
1 'polypeptide(L)'
;KYVRSKTETCGYVAGISFVNQLGLTTQMPAIIEIVTNKEATNGRTITVGSQKVRIKKAAVAVSDNNAELLQFLDGIGQTEKYTELPMEETIDTMLSYVKQKHFTKEQLSEVSSVITGATAKKLIEWGMIYEFAS
;
A
#
# COMPACT_ATOMS: atom_id res chain seq x y z
N LYS A 1 3.99 10.60 -13.48
CA LYS A 1 3.33 9.94 -14.63
C LYS A 1 2.54 8.71 -14.20
N TYR A 2 3.19 7.76 -13.56
CA TYR A 2 2.54 6.49 -13.17
C TYR A 2 1.77 6.60 -11.86
N VAL A 3 2.14 7.51 -10.97
CA VAL A 3 1.47 7.70 -9.67
C VAL A 3 0.47 8.84 -9.75
N ARG A 4 0.78 9.88 -10.49
CA ARG A 4 -0.09 11.03 -10.62
C ARG A 4 -0.21 11.49 -12.06
N SER A 5 -1.44 11.68 -12.51
CA SER A 5 -1.75 12.35 -13.78
C SER A 5 -1.89 13.84 -13.51
N LYS A 6 -2.24 14.64 -14.54
CA LYS A 6 -2.41 16.08 -14.40
C LYS A 6 -3.52 16.46 -13.41
N THR A 7 -4.55 15.62 -13.28
CA THR A 7 -5.76 15.94 -12.56
C THR A 7 -5.99 15.10 -11.31
N GLU A 8 -5.39 13.90 -11.23
CA GLU A 8 -5.65 13.00 -10.11
C GLU A 8 -4.55 11.97 -9.90
N THR A 9 -4.58 11.32 -8.75
CA THR A 9 -3.72 10.18 -8.45
C THR A 9 -4.17 8.97 -9.27
N CYS A 10 -3.23 8.30 -9.92
CA CYS A 10 -3.53 7.14 -10.76
C CYS A 10 -2.71 5.90 -10.38
N GLY A 11 -1.94 5.96 -9.31
CA GLY A 11 -1.13 4.84 -8.85
C GLY A 11 -0.53 5.09 -7.48
N TYR A 12 0.25 4.13 -7.00
CA TYR A 12 0.95 4.26 -5.71
C TYR A 12 2.22 3.42 -5.72
N VAL A 13 3.15 3.78 -4.82
CA VAL A 13 4.39 3.02 -4.62
C VAL A 13 4.11 1.91 -3.63
N ALA A 14 4.49 0.68 -3.98
CA ALA A 14 4.22 -0.52 -3.21
C ALA A 14 5.52 -1.16 -2.68
N GLY A 15 5.40 -2.31 -2.04
CA GLY A 15 6.52 -3.12 -1.59
C GLY A 15 7.26 -2.52 -0.41
N ILE A 16 8.56 -2.79 -0.35
CA ILE A 16 9.40 -2.37 0.77
C ILE A 16 9.48 -0.85 0.92
N SER A 17 9.24 -0.11 -0.17
CA SER A 17 9.21 1.36 -0.12
C SER A 17 8.14 1.87 0.84
N PHE A 18 6.99 1.20 0.89
CA PHE A 18 5.93 1.57 1.83
C PHE A 18 6.35 1.28 3.29
N VAL A 19 6.98 0.14 3.53
CA VAL A 19 7.48 -0.21 4.87
C VAL A 19 8.52 0.80 5.34
N ASN A 20 9.39 1.23 4.42
CA ASN A 20 10.37 2.28 4.69
C ASN A 20 9.68 3.62 5.00
N GLN A 21 8.63 3.95 4.25
CA GLN A 21 7.83 5.17 4.47
C GLN A 21 7.23 5.21 5.88
N LEU A 22 6.83 4.05 6.40
CA LEU A 22 6.29 3.94 7.77
C LEU A 22 7.36 4.02 8.86
N GLY A 23 8.63 4.03 8.48
CA GLY A 23 9.74 4.04 9.44
C GLY A 23 10.01 2.68 10.08
N LEU A 24 9.51 1.59 9.49
CA LEU A 24 9.65 0.26 10.04
C LEU A 24 10.87 -0.50 9.52
N THR A 25 11.51 0.00 8.48
CA THR A 25 12.74 -0.57 7.94
C THR A 25 13.65 0.54 7.43
N THR A 26 14.96 0.31 7.52
CA THR A 26 15.98 1.19 6.93
C THR A 26 16.40 0.72 5.54
N GLN A 27 15.92 -0.45 5.11
CA GLN A 27 16.27 -0.99 3.79
C GLN A 27 15.68 -0.12 2.68
N MET A 28 16.49 0.09 1.63
CA MET A 28 16.04 0.76 0.42
C MET A 28 15.83 -0.32 -0.65
N PRO A 29 14.75 -0.24 -1.44
CA PRO A 29 14.50 -1.26 -2.45
C PRO A 29 15.49 -1.17 -3.60
N ALA A 30 15.97 -2.32 -4.08
CA ALA A 30 16.76 -2.39 -5.30
C ALA A 30 15.85 -2.12 -6.52
N ILE A 31 14.60 -2.52 -6.43
CA ILE A 31 13.59 -2.32 -7.46
C ILE A 31 12.39 -1.64 -6.79
N ILE A 32 12.01 -0.47 -7.29
CA ILE A 32 10.82 0.23 -6.81
C ILE A 32 9.60 -0.37 -7.50
N GLU A 33 8.57 -0.71 -6.75
CA GLU A 33 7.33 -1.22 -7.30
C GLU A 33 6.26 -0.12 -7.35
N ILE A 34 5.62 0.02 -8.51
CA ILE A 34 4.52 0.98 -8.72
C ILE A 34 3.32 0.21 -9.25
N VAL A 35 2.17 0.42 -8.60
CA VAL A 35 0.88 -0.09 -9.05
C VAL A 35 0.12 1.08 -9.66
N THR A 36 -0.37 0.94 -10.88
CA THR A 36 -0.93 2.09 -11.61
C THR A 36 -2.02 1.69 -12.60
N ASN A 37 -2.97 2.62 -12.79
CA ASN A 37 -4.00 2.51 -13.84
C ASN A 37 -3.40 2.61 -15.25
N LYS A 38 -2.18 3.16 -15.36
CA LYS A 38 -1.52 3.41 -16.64
C LYS A 38 -0.86 2.17 -17.24
N GLU A 39 -0.86 1.05 -16.53
CA GLU A 39 -0.28 -0.19 -17.04
C GLU A 39 -1.39 -1.14 -17.47
N ALA A 40 -1.27 -1.63 -18.70
CA ALA A 40 -2.26 -2.54 -19.31
C ALA A 40 -1.87 -4.02 -19.20
N THR A 41 -0.60 -4.32 -18.91
CA THR A 41 -0.10 -5.70 -18.82
C THR A 41 0.03 -6.14 -17.37
N ASN A 42 0.33 -7.43 -17.15
CA ASN A 42 0.52 -7.99 -15.80
C ASN A 42 1.73 -7.40 -15.08
N GLY A 43 2.56 -6.67 -15.78
CA GLY A 43 3.69 -6.00 -15.19
C GLY A 43 4.93 -6.07 -16.07
N ARG A 44 5.80 -5.09 -15.92
CA ARG A 44 7.06 -5.01 -16.64
C ARG A 44 8.05 -4.19 -15.80
N THR A 45 9.33 -4.38 -16.09
CA THR A 45 10.39 -3.63 -15.43
C THR A 45 10.98 -2.63 -16.43
N ILE A 46 11.09 -1.39 -16.01
CA ILE A 46 11.75 -0.33 -16.79
C ILE A 46 12.93 0.21 -15.97
N THR A 47 13.79 0.97 -16.64
CA THR A 47 14.91 1.63 -15.97
C THR A 47 14.73 3.14 -16.15
N VAL A 48 14.77 3.88 -15.05
CA VAL A 48 14.72 5.33 -15.04
C VAL A 48 16.01 5.81 -14.41
N GLY A 49 16.92 6.37 -15.23
CA GLY A 49 18.28 6.63 -14.78
C GLY A 49 18.97 5.31 -14.46
N SER A 50 19.48 5.18 -13.24
CA SER A 50 20.08 3.94 -12.75
C SER A 50 19.12 3.10 -11.91
N GLN A 51 17.87 3.57 -11.72
CA GLN A 51 16.87 2.91 -10.87
C GLN A 51 15.97 2.00 -11.68
N LYS A 52 15.84 0.75 -11.25
CA LYS A 52 14.88 -0.19 -11.82
C LYS A 52 13.53 0.01 -11.17
N VAL A 53 12.48 0.01 -11.98
CA VAL A 53 11.10 0.21 -11.53
C VAL A 53 10.22 -0.89 -12.11
N ARG A 54 9.56 -1.63 -11.23
CA ARG A 54 8.58 -2.63 -11.61
C ARG A 54 7.21 -1.96 -11.65
N ILE A 55 6.57 -1.97 -12.81
CA ILE A 55 5.25 -1.37 -13.00
C ILE A 55 4.21 -2.49 -13.08
N LYS A 56 3.19 -2.42 -12.26
CA LYS A 56 2.11 -3.41 -12.19
C LYS A 56 0.76 -2.75 -12.47
N LYS A 57 -0.12 -3.50 -13.10
CA LYS A 57 -1.49 -3.06 -13.33
C LYS A 57 -2.28 -3.06 -12.03
N ALA A 58 -3.03 -1.99 -11.78
CA ALA A 58 -3.92 -1.91 -10.62
C ALA A 58 -5.10 -2.86 -10.79
N ALA A 59 -5.44 -3.59 -9.73
CA ALA A 59 -6.57 -4.52 -9.73
C ALA A 59 -7.91 -3.78 -9.68
N VAL A 60 -7.94 -2.60 -9.05
CA VAL A 60 -9.09 -1.69 -9.08
C VAL A 60 -8.56 -0.31 -9.46
N ALA A 61 -9.42 0.54 -10.02
CA ALA A 61 -9.01 1.88 -10.43
C ALA A 61 -8.52 2.68 -9.22
N VAL A 62 -7.28 3.16 -9.29
CA VAL A 62 -6.68 4.02 -8.27
C VAL A 62 -7.16 5.45 -8.46
N SER A 63 -7.49 6.12 -7.38
CA SER A 63 -7.98 7.50 -7.37
C SER A 63 -7.44 8.24 -6.15
N ASP A 64 -7.69 9.55 -6.10
CA ASP A 64 -7.33 10.34 -4.92
C ASP A 64 -7.98 9.80 -3.65
N ASN A 65 -9.20 9.27 -3.77
CA ASN A 65 -9.96 8.77 -2.62
C ASN A 65 -9.44 7.46 -2.05
N ASN A 66 -8.82 6.60 -2.86
CA ASN A 66 -8.45 5.24 -2.43
C ASN A 66 -6.97 4.90 -2.48
N ALA A 67 -6.13 5.75 -3.07
CA ALA A 67 -4.73 5.42 -3.32
C ALA A 67 -3.97 5.03 -2.05
N GLU A 68 -4.11 5.82 -0.99
CA GLU A 68 -3.41 5.55 0.26
C GLU A 68 -3.94 4.29 0.95
N LEU A 69 -5.24 4.03 0.87
CA LEU A 69 -5.82 2.81 1.42
C LEU A 69 -5.35 1.57 0.65
N LEU A 70 -5.34 1.64 -0.69
CA LEU A 70 -4.83 0.54 -1.51
C LEU A 70 -3.36 0.26 -1.22
N GLN A 71 -2.55 1.31 -1.08
CA GLN A 71 -1.14 1.19 -0.71
C GLN A 71 -0.99 0.49 0.65
N PHE A 72 -1.80 0.89 1.62
CA PHE A 72 -1.81 0.30 2.96
C PHE A 72 -2.20 -1.18 2.93
N LEU A 73 -3.28 -1.53 2.23
CA LEU A 73 -3.76 -2.92 2.12
C LEU A 73 -2.74 -3.82 1.43
N ASP A 74 -2.13 -3.32 0.35
CA ASP A 74 -1.08 -4.04 -0.36
C ASP A 74 0.16 -4.21 0.53
N GLY A 75 0.43 -3.22 1.38
CA GLY A 75 1.61 -3.18 2.24
C GLY A 75 1.54 -4.02 3.51
N ILE A 76 0.36 -4.46 3.94
CA ILE A 76 0.22 -5.18 5.21
C ILE A 76 1.14 -6.40 5.30
N GLY A 77 1.14 -7.24 4.27
CA GLY A 77 2.00 -8.43 4.24
C GLY A 77 3.48 -8.08 4.18
N GLN A 78 3.82 -7.02 3.47
CA GLN A 78 5.20 -6.54 3.36
C GLN A 78 5.70 -6.01 4.69
N THR A 79 4.84 -5.36 5.46
CA THR A 79 5.18 -4.80 6.77
C THR A 79 5.64 -5.89 7.72
N GLU A 80 4.89 -6.99 7.82
CA GLU A 80 5.27 -8.11 8.67
C GLU A 80 6.61 -8.71 8.23
N LYS A 81 6.80 -8.85 6.92
CA LYS A 81 7.99 -9.48 6.36
C LYS A 81 9.26 -8.66 6.55
N TYR A 82 9.17 -7.34 6.41
CA TYR A 82 10.36 -6.47 6.35
C TYR A 82 10.60 -5.58 7.56
N THR A 83 9.66 -5.53 8.52
CA THR A 83 9.86 -4.68 9.69
C THR A 83 11.11 -5.09 10.48
N GLU A 84 11.84 -4.08 10.94
CA GLU A 84 13.01 -4.26 11.81
C GLU A 84 12.66 -4.05 13.27
N LEU A 85 11.41 -3.71 13.56
CA LEU A 85 10.94 -3.47 14.92
C LEU A 85 10.18 -4.70 15.45
N PRO A 86 10.06 -4.83 16.79
CA PRO A 86 9.19 -5.85 17.38
C PRO A 86 7.77 -5.74 16.83
N MET A 87 7.07 -6.86 16.76
CA MET A 87 5.72 -6.88 16.19
C MET A 87 4.75 -5.97 16.93
N GLU A 88 4.87 -5.85 18.25
CA GLU A 88 4.03 -4.93 19.03
C GLU A 88 4.16 -3.49 18.55
N GLU A 89 5.39 -3.03 18.36
CA GLU A 89 5.65 -1.66 17.86
C GLU A 89 5.21 -1.51 16.41
N THR A 90 5.39 -2.54 15.62
CA THR A 90 4.96 -2.56 14.21
C THR A 90 3.45 -2.41 14.12
N ILE A 91 2.71 -3.17 14.92
CA ILE A 91 1.24 -3.10 14.96
C ILE A 91 0.78 -1.72 15.41
N ASP A 92 1.41 -1.17 16.45
CA ASP A 92 1.09 0.19 16.94
C ASP A 92 1.30 1.24 15.85
N THR A 93 2.37 1.11 15.07
CA THR A 93 2.65 2.01 13.95
C THR A 93 1.55 1.92 12.89
N MET A 94 1.11 0.70 12.58
CA MET A 94 0.04 0.47 11.60
C MET A 94 -1.30 1.04 12.08
N LEU A 95 -1.62 0.85 13.36
CA LEU A 95 -2.85 1.41 13.95
C LEU A 95 -2.85 2.93 13.91
N SER A 96 -1.71 3.54 14.25
CA SER A 96 -1.56 4.99 14.20
C SER A 96 -1.71 5.52 12.78
N TYR A 97 -1.18 4.80 11.81
CA TYR A 97 -1.28 5.16 10.41
C TYR A 97 -2.75 5.20 9.95
N VAL A 98 -3.52 4.17 10.29
CA VAL A 98 -4.96 4.11 9.93
C VAL A 98 -5.71 5.30 10.55
N LYS A 99 -5.44 5.61 11.81
CA LYS A 99 -6.05 6.74 12.50
C LYS A 99 -5.68 8.06 11.84
N GLN A 100 -4.41 8.26 11.56
CA GLN A 100 -3.89 9.50 10.98
C GLN A 100 -4.47 9.77 9.59
N LYS A 101 -4.67 8.72 8.80
CA LYS A 101 -5.20 8.83 7.44
C LYS A 101 -6.71 8.95 7.39
N HIS A 102 -7.38 8.71 8.51
CA HIS A 102 -8.86 8.80 8.59
C HIS A 102 -9.57 7.91 7.58
N PHE A 103 -9.04 6.71 7.36
CA PHE A 103 -9.70 5.74 6.48
C PHE A 103 -11.08 5.39 7.00
N THR A 104 -12.04 5.22 6.10
CA THR A 104 -13.43 4.92 6.45
C THR A 104 -13.80 3.50 6.05
N LYS A 105 -14.83 2.97 6.68
CA LYS A 105 -15.39 1.66 6.32
C LYS A 105 -15.99 1.67 4.92
N GLU A 106 -16.51 2.82 4.48
CA GLU A 106 -17.01 2.99 3.13
C GLU A 106 -15.90 2.84 2.09
N GLN A 107 -14.76 3.50 2.32
CA GLN A 107 -13.59 3.34 1.44
C GLN A 107 -13.15 1.88 1.38
N LEU A 108 -13.10 1.21 2.53
CA LEU A 108 -12.70 -0.19 2.61
C LEU A 108 -13.67 -1.09 1.82
N SER A 109 -14.97 -0.84 1.95
CA SER A 109 -16.01 -1.57 1.22
C SER A 109 -15.86 -1.42 -0.29
N GLU A 110 -15.56 -0.21 -0.76
CA GLU A 110 -15.40 0.09 -2.19
C GLU A 110 -14.24 -0.68 -2.83
N VAL A 111 -13.22 -1.02 -2.06
CA VAL A 111 -12.05 -1.77 -2.56
C VAL A 111 -12.03 -3.21 -2.06
N SER A 112 -13.13 -3.71 -1.54
CA SER A 112 -13.20 -5.04 -0.92
C SER A 112 -12.76 -6.18 -1.84
N SER A 113 -12.92 -6.02 -3.16
CA SER A 113 -12.54 -7.06 -4.14
C SER A 113 -11.05 -7.36 -4.15
N VAL A 114 -10.19 -6.45 -3.67
CA VAL A 114 -8.74 -6.66 -3.62
C VAL A 114 -8.25 -7.13 -2.25
N ILE A 115 -9.14 -7.26 -1.28
CA ILE A 115 -8.78 -7.71 0.05
C ILE A 115 -8.69 -9.23 0.06
N THR A 116 -7.46 -9.75 0.18
CA THR A 116 -7.26 -11.21 0.26
C THR A 116 -7.65 -11.71 1.63
N GLY A 117 -7.85 -13.03 1.76
CA GLY A 117 -8.12 -13.65 3.06
C GLY A 117 -7.01 -13.38 4.06
N ALA A 118 -5.75 -13.39 3.63
CA ALA A 118 -4.61 -13.11 4.50
C ALA A 118 -4.64 -11.66 5.01
N THR A 119 -4.97 -10.71 4.16
CA THR A 119 -5.08 -9.29 4.55
C THR A 119 -6.25 -9.09 5.49
N ALA A 120 -7.41 -9.68 5.19
CA ALA A 120 -8.59 -9.58 6.05
C ALA A 120 -8.30 -10.14 7.45
N LYS A 121 -7.59 -11.26 7.52
CA LYS A 121 -7.19 -11.86 8.80
C LYS A 121 -6.34 -10.90 9.64
N LYS A 122 -5.37 -10.25 9.02
CA LYS A 122 -4.50 -9.29 9.72
C LYS A 122 -5.26 -8.04 10.16
N LEU A 123 -6.18 -7.55 9.33
CA LEU A 123 -7.03 -6.40 9.71
C LEU A 123 -7.80 -6.70 10.99
N ILE A 124 -8.27 -7.92 11.16
CA ILE A 124 -9.02 -8.33 12.34
C ILE A 124 -8.08 -8.64 13.52
N GLU A 125 -7.08 -9.49 13.32
CA GLU A 125 -6.17 -9.92 14.39
C GLU A 125 -5.38 -8.79 15.02
N TRP A 126 -4.95 -7.81 14.19
CA TRP A 126 -4.17 -6.67 14.69
C TRP A 126 -5.06 -5.51 15.13
N GLY A 127 -6.38 -5.67 15.05
CA GLY A 127 -7.33 -4.66 15.52
C GLY A 127 -7.46 -3.45 14.59
N MET A 128 -6.87 -3.49 13.41
CA MET A 128 -6.90 -2.36 12.48
C MET A 128 -8.30 -2.02 12.00
N ILE A 129 -9.16 -3.04 11.85
CA ILE A 129 -10.54 -2.83 11.38
C ILE A 129 -11.33 -1.90 12.31
N TYR A 130 -11.01 -1.89 13.61
CA TYR A 130 -11.69 -1.06 14.59
C TYR A 130 -11.29 0.41 14.52
N GLU A 131 -10.20 0.72 13.81
CA GLU A 131 -9.73 2.09 13.65
C GLU A 131 -10.33 2.78 12.42
N PHE A 132 -11.03 2.05 11.58
CA PHE A 132 -11.70 2.63 10.42
C PHE A 132 -12.94 3.40 10.87
N ALA A 133 -13.08 4.63 10.42
CA ALA A 133 -14.23 5.48 10.74
C ALA A 133 -15.50 4.99 10.05
N SER A 134 -16.61 5.24 10.66
CA SER A 134 -17.92 4.87 10.14
C SER A 134 -18.31 5.66 8.91
#